data_e45e7ffecd523f1a3beff36d804e9cc4
#
_entry.id   e45e7ffecd523f1a3beff36d804e9cc4
#
_cell.length_a   1.000
_cell.length_b   1.000
_cell.length_c   1.000
_cell.angle_alpha   90.00
_cell.angle_beta   90.00
_cell.angle_gamma   90.00
#
_symmetry.space_group_name_H-M   'P 1'
#
loop_
_entity.id
_entity.type
_entity.pdbx_description
1 polymer ?
#
loop_
_entity_poly.entity_id
_entity_poly.type
_entity_poly.pdbx_seq_one_letter_code
_entity_poly.pdbx_strand_id
1 'polypeptide(L)'
;MDFQLTEEQQLIRNLTREIARKYIAPRAAEIDVEEQYPEDVFQVYREAGLLGLTIPKAYGGSNEGGGFLSLALAVEEVAKYCCASGLMLLLTALPTQPIVLGGTEEQKETYLPPIAKGEMKAAYGLTEPNAGSDAAAIQARAVKKNGSYVINGEKAFISGGSVADYVTIFAKTNPAARSRGISGFIVPKTSPGFSVARLDEKMGVRGVPTALLAFQDCTVPEENLLGGRENEGFKTVLGTLNSVRPIVAARGLGLAQGAMSYALSFAEKREAFGGPIANLQAIQFMFADMVIQIEAARLLTYQAAWLVDQGCFQKQHSHMLSVAKAFATETAVKVSSDALQVLGAQGYMRDHPLERHYRDARQLMIVEGTSQIHRVIISRALLDRDLVYP
;
A
#
# COMPACT_ATOMS: atom_id res chain seq x y z
N MET A 1 -20.05 -5.69 19.42
CA MET A 1 -19.29 -5.68 18.17
C MET A 1 -19.73 -6.87 17.34
N ASP A 2 -20.08 -6.64 16.08
CA ASP A 2 -20.27 -7.72 15.14
C ASP A 2 -18.96 -7.92 14.37
N PHE A 3 -18.40 -9.11 14.42
CA PHE A 3 -17.17 -9.48 13.71
C PHE A 3 -17.48 -10.16 12.36
N GLN A 4 -18.76 -10.25 11.99
CA GLN A 4 -19.15 -10.89 10.74
C GLN A 4 -18.93 -9.94 9.57
N LEU A 5 -18.35 -10.47 8.50
CA LEU A 5 -18.26 -9.77 7.22
C LEU A 5 -19.65 -9.73 6.57
N THR A 6 -19.97 -8.64 5.90
CA THR A 6 -21.18 -8.56 5.06
C THR A 6 -21.10 -9.58 3.92
N GLU A 7 -22.24 -9.89 3.31
CA GLU A 7 -22.29 -10.80 2.15
C GLU A 7 -21.38 -10.30 1.00
N GLU A 8 -21.41 -9.01 0.72
CA GLU A 8 -20.54 -8.40 -0.29
C GLU A 8 -19.05 -8.56 0.04
N GLN A 9 -18.65 -8.31 1.28
CA GLN A 9 -17.27 -8.49 1.73
C GLN A 9 -16.84 -9.96 1.65
N GLN A 10 -17.72 -10.90 1.97
CA GLN A 10 -17.48 -12.34 1.81
C GLN A 10 -17.30 -12.72 0.34
N LEU A 11 -18.14 -12.19 -0.55
CA LEU A 11 -18.03 -12.41 -2.00
C LEU A 11 -16.71 -11.88 -2.54
N ILE A 12 -16.31 -10.64 -2.20
CA ILE A 12 -15.03 -10.06 -2.62
C ILE A 12 -13.85 -10.90 -2.13
N ARG A 13 -13.86 -11.30 -0.86
CA ARG A 13 -12.81 -12.16 -0.28
C ARG A 13 -12.72 -13.50 -1.01
N ASN A 14 -13.86 -14.16 -1.26
CA ASN A 14 -13.89 -15.47 -1.92
C ASN A 14 -13.44 -15.36 -3.37
N LEU A 15 -13.95 -14.38 -4.13
CA LEU A 15 -13.53 -14.09 -5.50
C LEU A 15 -12.02 -13.86 -5.56
N THR A 16 -11.49 -13.00 -4.69
CA THR A 16 -10.06 -12.68 -4.68
C THR A 16 -9.21 -13.88 -4.28
N ARG A 17 -9.70 -14.74 -3.36
CA ARG A 17 -9.03 -16.00 -3.01
C ARG A 17 -8.90 -16.94 -4.22
N GLU A 18 -9.95 -17.08 -5.00
CA GLU A 18 -9.95 -17.87 -6.26
C GLU A 18 -8.94 -17.30 -7.26
N ILE A 19 -8.98 -15.98 -7.47
CA ILE A 19 -8.03 -15.27 -8.32
C ILE A 19 -6.59 -15.50 -7.84
N ALA A 20 -6.34 -15.33 -6.57
CA ALA A 20 -5.01 -15.48 -5.98
C ALA A 20 -4.45 -16.89 -6.19
N ARG A 21 -5.29 -17.92 -6.01
CA ARG A 21 -4.88 -19.31 -6.23
C ARG A 21 -4.64 -19.65 -7.70
N LYS A 22 -5.52 -19.20 -8.59
CA LYS A 22 -5.52 -19.59 -9.99
C LYS A 22 -4.52 -18.80 -10.84
N TYR A 23 -4.38 -17.49 -10.58
CA TYR A 23 -3.63 -16.58 -11.45
C TYR A 23 -2.38 -16.00 -10.78
N ILE A 24 -2.37 -15.80 -9.46
CA ILE A 24 -1.26 -15.14 -8.76
C ILE A 24 -0.24 -16.17 -8.27
N ALA A 25 -0.69 -17.23 -7.58
CA ALA A 25 0.20 -18.21 -6.98
C ALA A 25 1.17 -18.85 -8.00
N PRO A 26 0.74 -19.27 -9.19
CA PRO A 26 1.65 -19.86 -10.19
C PRO A 26 2.69 -18.85 -10.73
N ARG A 27 2.34 -17.57 -10.80
CA ARG A 27 3.16 -16.49 -11.35
C ARG A 27 4.10 -15.84 -10.36
N ALA A 28 3.90 -16.06 -9.06
CA ALA A 28 4.54 -15.27 -8.01
C ALA A 28 6.08 -15.33 -8.01
N ALA A 29 6.68 -16.47 -8.36
CA ALA A 29 8.14 -16.60 -8.48
C ALA A 29 8.67 -15.86 -9.71
N GLU A 30 7.98 -15.99 -10.84
CA GLU A 30 8.34 -15.37 -12.10
C GLU A 30 8.24 -13.84 -12.02
N ILE A 31 7.18 -13.30 -11.42
CA ILE A 31 6.99 -11.87 -11.15
C ILE A 31 8.18 -11.28 -10.36
N ASP A 32 8.71 -12.02 -9.38
CA ASP A 32 9.88 -11.58 -8.61
C ASP A 32 11.16 -11.57 -9.47
N VAL A 33 11.31 -12.54 -10.38
CA VAL A 33 12.51 -12.67 -11.24
C VAL A 33 12.50 -11.67 -12.40
N GLU A 34 11.32 -11.46 -13.03
CA GLU A 34 11.19 -10.54 -14.16
C GLU A 34 11.37 -9.08 -13.78
N GLU A 35 11.06 -8.69 -12.55
CA GLU A 35 11.11 -7.31 -12.03
C GLU A 35 10.27 -6.31 -12.86
N GLN A 36 9.27 -6.82 -13.56
CA GLN A 36 8.38 -6.04 -14.41
C GLN A 36 6.96 -6.00 -13.85
N TYR A 37 6.21 -4.97 -14.22
CA TYR A 37 4.82 -4.86 -13.83
C TYR A 37 3.99 -5.96 -14.51
N PRO A 38 3.31 -6.86 -13.75
CA PRO A 38 2.59 -7.99 -14.34
C PRO A 38 1.23 -7.55 -14.92
N GLU A 39 1.23 -7.18 -16.19
CA GLU A 39 0.04 -6.69 -16.90
C GLU A 39 -1.08 -7.75 -16.98
N ASP A 40 -0.72 -9.03 -17.06
CA ASP A 40 -1.65 -10.15 -17.01
C ASP A 40 -2.43 -10.18 -15.68
N VAL A 41 -1.75 -9.94 -14.56
CA VAL A 41 -2.38 -9.83 -13.23
C VAL A 41 -3.26 -8.58 -13.13
N PHE A 42 -2.82 -7.46 -13.68
CA PHE A 42 -3.62 -6.23 -13.72
C PHE A 42 -4.91 -6.43 -14.51
N GLN A 43 -4.84 -7.13 -15.65
CA GLN A 43 -6.01 -7.45 -16.47
C GLN A 43 -7.01 -8.34 -15.69
N VAL A 44 -6.54 -9.33 -14.94
CA VAL A 44 -7.40 -10.16 -14.08
C VAL A 44 -8.12 -9.31 -13.03
N TYR A 45 -7.44 -8.35 -12.40
CA TYR A 45 -8.08 -7.44 -11.43
C TYR A 45 -9.12 -6.53 -12.09
N ARG A 46 -8.83 -6.05 -13.29
CA ARG A 46 -9.75 -5.26 -14.10
C ARG A 46 -11.03 -6.03 -14.41
N GLU A 47 -10.92 -7.25 -14.94
CA GLU A 47 -12.06 -8.10 -15.29
C GLU A 47 -12.89 -8.50 -14.07
N ALA A 48 -12.25 -8.64 -12.91
CA ALA A 48 -12.91 -8.95 -11.65
C ALA A 48 -13.52 -7.73 -10.93
N GLY A 49 -13.35 -6.51 -11.45
CA GLY A 49 -13.87 -5.28 -10.85
C GLY A 49 -13.19 -4.88 -9.54
N LEU A 50 -11.95 -5.36 -9.27
CA LEU A 50 -11.24 -5.11 -8.02
C LEU A 50 -10.55 -3.74 -7.96
N LEU A 51 -10.45 -3.01 -9.09
CA LEU A 51 -9.70 -1.75 -9.16
C LEU A 51 -10.47 -0.54 -8.60
N GLY A 52 -11.79 -0.63 -8.52
CA GLY A 52 -12.67 0.45 -8.06
C GLY A 52 -13.15 0.36 -6.61
N LEU A 53 -12.60 -0.55 -5.78
CA LEU A 53 -13.15 -0.85 -4.45
C LEU A 53 -13.22 0.36 -3.51
N THR A 54 -12.29 1.31 -3.60
CA THR A 54 -12.27 2.54 -2.76
C THR A 54 -12.75 3.78 -3.49
N ILE A 55 -13.08 3.68 -4.78
CA ILE A 55 -13.58 4.79 -5.58
C ILE A 55 -15.10 4.87 -5.40
N PRO A 56 -15.67 6.08 -5.14
CA PRO A 56 -17.11 6.22 -4.95
C PRO A 56 -17.91 5.83 -6.21
N LYS A 57 -19.10 5.25 -6.01
CA LYS A 57 -20.01 4.84 -7.09
C LYS A 57 -20.33 5.97 -8.07
N ALA A 58 -20.43 7.19 -7.58
CA ALA A 58 -20.65 8.37 -8.42
C ALA A 58 -19.58 8.54 -9.52
N TYR A 59 -18.38 8.00 -9.30
CA TYR A 59 -17.25 8.06 -10.25
C TYR A 59 -16.87 6.67 -10.78
N GLY A 60 -17.82 5.75 -10.85
CA GLY A 60 -17.65 4.44 -11.48
C GLY A 60 -16.96 3.38 -10.63
N GLY A 61 -16.71 3.63 -9.36
CA GLY A 61 -16.25 2.63 -8.42
C GLY A 61 -17.38 1.79 -7.82
N SER A 62 -17.06 0.93 -6.87
CA SER A 62 -18.04 0.09 -6.14
C SER A 62 -18.39 0.60 -4.75
N ASN A 63 -17.78 1.69 -4.31
CA ASN A 63 -17.89 2.19 -2.94
C ASN A 63 -19.13 3.07 -2.71
N GLU A 64 -19.98 2.70 -1.75
CA GLU A 64 -21.12 3.52 -1.27
C GLU A 64 -20.79 4.32 0.02
N GLY A 65 -19.53 4.45 0.40
CA GLY A 65 -19.11 5.18 1.59
C GLY A 65 -18.04 4.46 2.43
N GLY A 66 -17.33 3.51 1.83
CA GLY A 66 -16.28 2.72 2.49
C GLY A 66 -15.36 2.08 1.47
N GLY A 67 -15.25 0.75 1.50
CA GLY A 67 -14.46 -0.04 0.53
C GLY A 67 -13.05 -0.33 0.98
N PHE A 68 -12.55 0.29 2.05
CA PHE A 68 -11.21 -0.01 2.58
C PHE A 68 -11.15 -1.39 3.24
N LEU A 69 -12.21 -1.81 3.93
CA LEU A 69 -12.25 -3.18 4.46
C LEU A 69 -12.32 -4.20 3.32
N SER A 70 -13.13 -3.96 2.28
CA SER A 70 -13.18 -4.80 1.07
C SER A 70 -11.82 -4.87 0.36
N LEU A 71 -11.13 -3.75 0.20
CA LEU A 71 -9.79 -3.71 -0.36
C LEU A 71 -8.76 -4.44 0.53
N ALA A 72 -8.85 -4.29 1.86
CA ALA A 72 -7.98 -5.00 2.80
C ALA A 72 -8.14 -6.52 2.69
N LEU A 73 -9.39 -7.02 2.59
CA LEU A 73 -9.69 -8.43 2.38
C LEU A 73 -9.11 -8.95 1.05
N ALA A 74 -9.26 -8.18 -0.04
CA ALA A 74 -8.70 -8.54 -1.34
C ALA A 74 -7.16 -8.58 -1.28
N VAL A 75 -6.53 -7.56 -0.70
CA VAL A 75 -5.07 -7.47 -0.57
C VAL A 75 -4.51 -8.59 0.32
N GLU A 76 -5.18 -8.94 1.41
CA GLU A 76 -4.79 -10.08 2.25
C GLU A 76 -4.73 -11.37 1.46
N GLU A 77 -5.79 -11.71 0.69
CA GLU A 77 -5.85 -12.95 -0.07
C GLU A 77 -4.75 -13.04 -1.14
N VAL A 78 -4.46 -11.93 -1.83
CA VAL A 78 -3.41 -11.86 -2.85
C VAL A 78 -2.01 -11.95 -2.24
N ALA A 79 -1.78 -11.21 -1.15
CA ALA A 79 -0.47 -11.13 -0.52
C ALA A 79 -0.01 -12.45 0.14
N LYS A 80 -0.91 -13.42 0.34
CA LYS A 80 -0.55 -14.79 0.73
C LYS A 80 0.44 -15.43 -0.25
N TYR A 81 0.38 -15.06 -1.52
CA TYR A 81 1.19 -15.64 -2.59
C TYR A 81 2.19 -14.65 -3.17
N CYS A 82 1.79 -13.38 -3.33
CA CYS A 82 2.61 -12.35 -3.96
C CYS A 82 2.34 -10.96 -3.36
N CYS A 83 3.30 -10.45 -2.61
CA CYS A 83 3.20 -9.12 -1.99
C CYS A 83 3.25 -7.99 -3.04
N ALA A 84 3.94 -8.18 -4.17
CA ALA A 84 3.97 -7.24 -5.28
C ALA A 84 2.58 -7.11 -5.93
N SER A 85 1.89 -8.23 -6.19
CA SER A 85 0.52 -8.22 -6.70
C SER A 85 -0.47 -7.57 -5.73
N GLY A 86 -0.26 -7.73 -4.41
CA GLY A 86 -1.02 -7.00 -3.38
C GLY A 86 -0.76 -5.48 -3.41
N LEU A 87 0.47 -5.05 -3.77
CA LEU A 87 0.78 -3.63 -3.95
C LEU A 87 0.02 -3.02 -5.13
N MET A 88 -0.20 -3.78 -6.22
CA MET A 88 -0.97 -3.29 -7.37
C MET A 88 -2.38 -2.87 -6.98
N LEU A 89 -3.05 -3.63 -6.09
CA LEU A 89 -4.36 -3.25 -5.55
C LEU A 89 -4.27 -2.01 -4.65
N LEU A 90 -3.23 -1.87 -3.82
CA LEU A 90 -3.03 -0.65 -3.02
C LEU A 90 -2.84 0.57 -3.91
N LEU A 91 -2.18 0.43 -5.07
CA LEU A 91 -1.96 1.52 -6.02
C LEU A 91 -3.23 2.00 -6.73
N THR A 92 -4.38 1.36 -6.54
CA THR A 92 -5.67 1.93 -6.96
C THR A 92 -6.21 2.93 -5.94
N ALA A 93 -5.87 2.78 -4.66
CA ALA A 93 -6.31 3.65 -3.58
C ALA A 93 -5.32 4.80 -3.30
N LEU A 94 -4.03 4.51 -3.15
CA LEU A 94 -3.03 5.50 -2.72
C LEU A 94 -2.97 6.75 -3.61
N PRO A 95 -2.87 6.67 -4.94
CA PRO A 95 -2.83 7.87 -5.79
C PRO A 95 -4.18 8.54 -6.02
N THR A 96 -5.30 7.82 -5.84
CA THR A 96 -6.65 8.35 -6.06
C THR A 96 -7.23 9.03 -4.82
N GLN A 97 -6.82 8.61 -3.61
CA GLN A 97 -7.30 9.22 -2.37
C GLN A 97 -7.10 10.74 -2.30
N PRO A 98 -5.98 11.33 -2.75
CA PRO A 98 -5.86 12.78 -2.80
C PRO A 98 -6.98 13.44 -3.63
N ILE A 99 -7.37 12.81 -4.73
CA ILE A 99 -8.43 13.31 -5.62
C ILE A 99 -9.79 13.13 -4.94
N VAL A 100 -10.06 11.98 -4.32
CA VAL A 100 -11.31 11.74 -3.58
C VAL A 100 -11.46 12.74 -2.43
N LEU A 101 -10.39 13.02 -1.68
CA LEU A 101 -10.41 13.85 -0.47
C LEU A 101 -10.39 15.36 -0.77
N GLY A 102 -9.72 15.77 -1.83
CA GLY A 102 -9.42 17.17 -2.05
C GLY A 102 -9.59 17.66 -3.50
N GLY A 103 -9.96 16.79 -4.45
CA GLY A 103 -10.17 17.16 -5.85
C GLY A 103 -11.44 17.97 -6.08
N THR A 104 -11.46 18.78 -7.14
CA THR A 104 -12.70 19.38 -7.63
C THR A 104 -13.59 18.30 -8.26
N GLU A 105 -14.86 18.60 -8.50
CA GLU A 105 -15.76 17.63 -9.15
C GLU A 105 -15.26 17.25 -10.54
N GLU A 106 -14.76 18.23 -11.32
CA GLU A 106 -14.19 17.99 -12.64
C GLU A 106 -12.95 17.06 -12.58
N GLN A 107 -12.11 17.21 -11.54
CA GLN A 107 -10.97 16.33 -11.35
C GLN A 107 -11.40 14.91 -10.97
N LYS A 108 -12.42 14.77 -10.11
CA LYS A 108 -12.98 13.47 -9.75
C LYS A 108 -13.59 12.76 -10.96
N GLU A 109 -14.41 13.47 -11.74
CA GLU A 109 -15.03 12.96 -12.96
C GLU A 109 -14.01 12.58 -14.03
N THR A 110 -12.88 13.31 -14.12
CA THR A 110 -11.84 13.07 -15.12
C THR A 110 -10.95 11.89 -14.76
N TYR A 111 -10.49 11.78 -13.51
CA TYR A 111 -9.40 10.89 -13.14
C TYR A 111 -9.84 9.61 -12.41
N LEU A 112 -10.99 9.59 -11.72
CA LEU A 112 -11.41 8.42 -10.95
C LEU A 112 -12.03 7.31 -11.82
N PRO A 113 -12.94 7.60 -12.78
CA PRO A 113 -13.58 6.57 -13.57
C PRO A 113 -12.60 5.69 -14.37
N PRO A 114 -11.59 6.24 -15.07
CA PRO A 114 -10.67 5.41 -15.84
C PRO A 114 -9.78 4.53 -14.94
N ILE A 115 -9.49 4.92 -13.69
CA ILE A 115 -8.81 4.05 -12.72
C ILE A 115 -9.74 2.92 -12.27
N ALA A 116 -10.99 3.23 -11.92
CA ALA A 116 -11.97 2.22 -11.49
C ALA A 116 -12.19 1.15 -12.56
N LYS A 117 -12.17 1.53 -13.83
CA LYS A 117 -12.29 0.63 -15.00
C LYS A 117 -10.98 -0.05 -15.42
N GLY A 118 -9.84 0.34 -14.82
CA GLY A 118 -8.52 -0.16 -15.22
C GLY A 118 -8.09 0.30 -16.62
N GLU A 119 -8.56 1.44 -17.07
CA GLU A 119 -8.16 2.10 -18.32
C GLU A 119 -6.91 2.97 -18.14
N MET A 120 -6.67 3.42 -16.89
CA MET A 120 -5.50 4.17 -16.48
C MET A 120 -4.87 3.58 -15.23
N LYS A 121 -3.56 3.78 -15.08
CA LYS A 121 -2.79 3.53 -13.86
C LYS A 121 -2.32 4.85 -13.28
N ALA A 122 -2.22 4.92 -11.96
CA ALA A 122 -1.75 6.12 -11.28
C ALA A 122 -0.65 5.81 -10.28
N ALA A 123 0.16 6.81 -9.97
CA ALA A 123 1.19 6.72 -8.93
C ALA A 123 1.12 7.91 -7.97
N TYR A 124 1.73 7.75 -6.79
CA TYR A 124 1.74 8.73 -5.72
C TYR A 124 3.15 9.22 -5.45
N GLY A 125 3.41 10.51 -5.66
CA GLY A 125 4.73 11.12 -5.59
C GLY A 125 4.86 12.12 -4.45
N LEU A 126 5.16 11.65 -3.23
CA LEU A 126 5.44 12.52 -2.07
C LEU A 126 6.93 12.58 -1.75
N THR A 127 7.55 11.42 -1.55
CA THR A 127 8.93 11.24 -1.10
C THR A 127 9.94 11.86 -2.08
N GLU A 128 10.98 12.48 -1.53
CA GLU A 128 12.14 13.02 -2.28
C GLU A 128 13.42 12.38 -1.76
N PRO A 129 14.55 12.46 -2.49
CA PRO A 129 15.82 11.90 -2.03
C PRO A 129 16.20 12.31 -0.60
N ASN A 130 15.88 13.56 -0.21
CA ASN A 130 16.21 14.12 1.11
C ASN A 130 15.01 14.32 2.04
N ALA A 131 13.81 13.84 1.67
CA ALA A 131 12.58 14.05 2.45
C ALA A 131 11.69 12.79 2.40
N GLY A 132 11.90 11.87 3.32
CA GLY A 132 11.08 10.65 3.52
C GLY A 132 10.20 10.77 4.75
N SER A 133 10.71 10.37 5.92
CA SER A 133 9.98 10.45 7.20
C SER A 133 9.59 11.88 7.60
N ASP A 134 10.41 12.87 7.25
CA ASP A 134 10.05 14.29 7.31
C ASP A 134 9.37 14.72 6.00
N ALA A 135 8.13 14.32 5.81
CA ALA A 135 7.34 14.66 4.63
C ALA A 135 7.10 16.17 4.44
N ALA A 136 7.25 16.97 5.49
CA ALA A 136 7.14 18.42 5.42
C ALA A 136 8.37 19.09 4.81
N ALA A 137 9.50 18.38 4.77
CA ALA A 137 10.78 18.88 4.27
C ALA A 137 10.95 18.76 2.75
N ILE A 138 9.93 18.30 2.00
CA ILE A 138 10.00 18.26 0.53
C ILE A 138 10.46 19.59 -0.05
N GLN A 139 11.22 19.55 -1.14
CA GLN A 139 11.84 20.72 -1.76
C GLN A 139 11.35 21.00 -3.18
N ALA A 140 10.68 20.04 -3.83
CA ALA A 140 10.06 20.27 -5.14
C ALA A 140 9.18 21.53 -5.09
N ARG A 141 9.29 22.36 -6.12
CA ARG A 141 8.61 23.67 -6.21
C ARG A 141 7.68 23.71 -7.39
N ALA A 142 6.56 24.40 -7.23
CA ALA A 142 5.64 24.73 -8.30
C ALA A 142 5.39 26.23 -8.30
N VAL A 143 5.62 26.88 -9.43
CA VAL A 143 5.49 28.31 -9.61
C VAL A 143 4.40 28.57 -10.65
N LYS A 144 3.40 29.39 -10.31
CA LYS A 144 2.34 29.79 -11.24
C LYS A 144 2.90 30.74 -12.30
N LYS A 145 2.67 30.43 -13.58
CA LYS A 145 3.14 31.23 -14.72
C LYS A 145 2.15 31.09 -15.89
N ASN A 146 1.59 32.20 -16.34
CA ASN A 146 0.72 32.28 -17.54
C ASN A 146 -0.42 31.23 -17.57
N GLY A 147 -1.16 31.07 -16.48
CA GLY A 147 -2.30 30.12 -16.40
C GLY A 147 -1.88 28.65 -16.27
N SER A 148 -0.60 28.39 -15.96
CA SER A 148 -0.04 27.05 -15.73
C SER A 148 0.86 27.04 -14.50
N TYR A 149 1.26 25.86 -14.04
CA TYR A 149 2.30 25.67 -13.04
C TYR A 149 3.55 25.07 -13.68
N VAL A 150 4.68 25.65 -13.37
CA VAL A 150 6.01 25.12 -13.72
C VAL A 150 6.58 24.42 -12.48
N ILE A 151 6.78 23.11 -12.58
CA ILE A 151 7.23 22.25 -11.48
C ILE A 151 8.67 21.86 -11.69
N ASN A 152 9.49 22.02 -10.64
CA ASN A 152 10.89 21.63 -10.61
C ASN A 152 11.19 20.82 -9.34
N GLY A 153 11.91 19.69 -9.49
CA GLY A 153 12.32 18.81 -8.42
C GLY A 153 12.29 17.34 -8.81
N GLU A 154 12.42 16.48 -7.82
CA GLU A 154 12.43 15.03 -8.00
C GLU A 154 11.50 14.35 -7.00
N LYS A 155 10.95 13.18 -7.38
CA LYS A 155 10.23 12.30 -6.48
C LYS A 155 10.85 10.91 -6.51
N ALA A 156 11.24 10.42 -5.34
CA ALA A 156 12.01 9.18 -5.18
C ALA A 156 11.15 8.04 -4.64
N PHE A 157 11.53 6.81 -4.99
CA PHE A 157 10.87 5.58 -4.55
C PHE A 157 9.40 5.49 -4.94
N ILE A 158 9.04 5.96 -6.14
CA ILE A 158 7.66 6.01 -6.59
C ILE A 158 7.25 4.67 -7.21
N SER A 159 6.51 3.87 -6.45
CA SER A 159 5.98 2.58 -6.89
C SER A 159 5.00 2.78 -8.05
N GLY A 160 5.20 2.03 -9.14
CA GLY A 160 4.40 2.15 -10.35
C GLY A 160 4.62 3.44 -11.15
N GLY A 161 5.57 4.30 -10.75
CA GLY A 161 5.78 5.60 -11.39
C GLY A 161 6.17 5.54 -12.87
N SER A 162 6.79 4.45 -13.31
CA SER A 162 7.17 4.24 -14.72
C SER A 162 6.02 3.75 -15.60
N VAL A 163 5.00 3.12 -15.02
CA VAL A 163 3.85 2.56 -15.74
C VAL A 163 2.58 3.38 -15.57
N ALA A 164 2.60 4.40 -14.70
CA ALA A 164 1.47 5.27 -14.43
C ALA A 164 1.17 6.20 -15.61
N ASP A 165 -0.11 6.47 -15.85
CA ASP A 165 -0.57 7.46 -16.84
C ASP A 165 -0.57 8.88 -16.27
N TYR A 166 -0.76 9.00 -14.95
CA TYR A 166 -0.53 10.24 -14.22
C TYR A 166 0.07 9.96 -12.82
N VAL A 167 0.67 10.97 -12.25
CA VAL A 167 1.20 10.93 -10.89
C VAL A 167 0.58 12.05 -10.06
N THR A 168 -0.01 11.71 -8.92
CA THR A 168 -0.41 12.72 -7.93
C THR A 168 0.82 13.10 -7.11
N ILE A 169 1.30 14.33 -7.24
CA ILE A 169 2.51 14.81 -6.55
C ILE A 169 2.20 15.97 -5.61
N PHE A 170 3.16 16.26 -4.73
CA PHE A 170 3.11 17.39 -3.79
C PHE A 170 4.37 18.23 -3.95
N ALA A 171 4.18 19.55 -4.10
CA ALA A 171 5.26 20.51 -4.27
C ALA A 171 4.97 21.81 -3.49
N LYS A 172 6.00 22.58 -3.18
CA LYS A 172 5.86 23.87 -2.50
C LYS A 172 5.46 24.96 -3.50
N THR A 173 4.30 25.57 -3.31
CA THR A 173 3.89 26.84 -3.94
C THR A 173 4.28 28.03 -3.07
N ASN A 174 4.36 27.84 -1.73
CA ASN A 174 4.86 28.85 -0.79
C ASN A 174 5.94 28.28 0.15
N PRO A 175 7.22 28.30 -0.23
CA PRO A 175 8.31 27.74 0.57
C PRO A 175 8.43 28.33 1.98
N ALA A 176 8.08 29.60 2.19
CA ALA A 176 8.18 30.28 3.48
C ALA A 176 7.17 29.72 4.52
N ALA A 177 6.05 29.18 4.06
CA ALA A 177 5.01 28.62 4.93
C ALA A 177 5.29 27.17 5.39
N ARG A 178 6.47 26.59 5.07
CA ARG A 178 6.88 25.21 5.42
C ARG A 178 5.83 24.18 4.94
N SER A 179 5.30 23.33 5.83
CA SER A 179 4.27 22.33 5.48
C SER A 179 2.96 22.96 5.00
N ARG A 180 2.62 24.15 5.50
CA ARG A 180 1.42 24.89 5.07
C ARG A 180 1.53 25.50 3.68
N GLY A 181 2.71 25.47 3.08
CA GLY A 181 2.95 25.97 1.71
C GLY A 181 3.01 24.86 0.65
N ILE A 182 2.56 23.65 0.99
CA ILE A 182 2.54 22.50 0.10
C ILE A 182 1.19 22.43 -0.62
N SER A 183 1.23 22.24 -1.93
CA SER A 183 0.07 22.04 -2.82
C SER A 183 0.16 20.68 -3.51
N GLY A 184 -0.97 20.09 -3.86
CA GLY A 184 -1.05 18.86 -4.65
C GLY A 184 -1.21 19.16 -6.14
N PHE A 185 -0.70 18.28 -7.00
CA PHE A 185 -0.84 18.38 -8.44
C PHE A 185 -1.10 17.01 -9.05
N ILE A 186 -1.96 16.95 -10.06
CA ILE A 186 -2.16 15.77 -10.91
C ILE A 186 -1.30 15.98 -12.16
N VAL A 187 -0.24 15.20 -12.34
CA VAL A 187 0.71 15.36 -13.43
C VAL A 187 0.60 14.20 -14.40
N PRO A 188 0.00 14.38 -15.59
CA PRO A 188 0.03 13.40 -16.66
C PRO A 188 1.48 13.04 -17.06
N LYS A 189 1.76 11.79 -17.39
CA LYS A 189 3.10 11.36 -17.84
C LYS A 189 3.56 12.06 -19.13
N THR A 190 2.61 12.59 -19.90
CA THR A 190 2.85 13.33 -21.14
C THR A 190 3.18 14.80 -20.92
N SER A 191 3.18 15.29 -19.68
CA SER A 191 3.48 16.70 -19.36
C SER A 191 4.89 17.06 -19.81
N PRO A 192 5.10 18.18 -20.56
CA PRO A 192 6.41 18.64 -20.92
C PRO A 192 7.30 18.80 -19.68
N GLY A 193 8.53 18.28 -19.72
CA GLY A 193 9.46 18.34 -18.59
C GLY A 193 9.30 17.25 -17.53
N PHE A 194 8.33 16.32 -17.68
CA PHE A 194 8.26 15.11 -16.87
C PHE A 194 9.14 13.99 -17.46
N SER A 195 9.84 13.25 -16.61
CA SER A 195 10.57 12.05 -17.02
C SER A 195 10.76 11.04 -15.88
N VAL A 196 10.96 9.79 -16.27
CA VAL A 196 11.44 8.72 -15.39
C VAL A 196 12.96 8.73 -15.44
N ALA A 197 13.60 9.26 -14.40
CA ALA A 197 15.06 9.43 -14.39
C ALA A 197 15.80 8.11 -14.13
N ARG A 198 15.21 7.21 -13.33
CA ARG A 198 15.81 5.90 -12.99
C ARG A 198 14.76 4.94 -12.48
N LEU A 199 14.96 3.65 -12.74
CA LEU A 199 14.31 2.56 -12.01
C LEU A 199 15.25 2.05 -10.92
N ASP A 200 14.71 1.82 -9.73
CA ASP A 200 15.49 1.36 -8.59
C ASP A 200 15.46 -0.18 -8.48
N GLU A 201 16.62 -0.81 -8.37
CA GLU A 201 16.74 -2.24 -8.03
C GLU A 201 16.36 -2.47 -6.57
N LYS A 202 15.58 -3.51 -6.29
CA LYS A 202 15.00 -3.72 -4.96
C LYS A 202 15.30 -5.10 -4.38
N MET A 203 15.36 -5.15 -3.05
CA MET A 203 15.46 -6.39 -2.29
C MET A 203 14.23 -7.29 -2.48
N GLY A 204 13.02 -6.71 -2.48
CA GLY A 204 11.74 -7.39 -2.58
C GLY A 204 10.65 -6.54 -3.22
N VAL A 205 9.43 -7.11 -3.35
CA VAL A 205 8.29 -6.50 -4.03
C VAL A 205 8.70 -6.07 -5.45
N ARG A 206 9.48 -6.92 -6.11
CA ARG A 206 10.22 -6.58 -7.32
C ARG A 206 9.31 -6.42 -8.54
N GLY A 207 8.18 -7.14 -8.58
CA GLY A 207 7.20 -7.07 -9.67
C GLY A 207 6.46 -5.73 -9.83
N VAL A 208 6.60 -4.78 -8.89
CA VAL A 208 6.11 -3.40 -9.11
C VAL A 208 7.31 -2.48 -9.23
N PRO A 209 7.66 -1.97 -10.43
CA PRO A 209 8.79 -1.08 -10.61
C PRO A 209 8.71 0.16 -9.71
N THR A 210 9.83 0.56 -9.18
CA THR A 210 9.96 1.76 -8.34
C THR A 210 10.87 2.76 -9.04
N ALA A 211 10.43 4.01 -9.17
CA ALA A 211 11.08 5.00 -10.00
C ALA A 211 11.54 6.23 -9.20
N LEU A 212 12.63 6.83 -9.66
CA LEU A 212 12.96 8.24 -9.47
C LEU A 212 12.32 9.03 -10.61
N LEU A 213 11.40 9.94 -10.28
CA LEU A 213 10.74 10.82 -11.24
C LEU A 213 11.38 12.20 -11.19
N ALA A 214 11.69 12.78 -12.36
CA ALA A 214 12.24 14.11 -12.50
C ALA A 214 11.25 15.07 -13.16
N PHE A 215 11.21 16.29 -12.63
CA PHE A 215 10.40 17.41 -13.09
C PHE A 215 11.37 18.57 -13.39
N GLN A 216 11.62 18.83 -14.68
CA GLN A 216 12.51 19.88 -15.16
C GLN A 216 11.71 20.87 -16.00
N ASP A 217 11.37 22.01 -15.40
CA ASP A 217 10.41 22.96 -15.95
C ASP A 217 9.11 22.27 -16.40
N CYS A 218 8.68 21.26 -15.62
CA CYS A 218 7.50 20.47 -15.96
C CYS A 218 6.27 21.35 -15.88
N THR A 219 5.60 21.51 -17.01
CA THR A 219 4.48 22.41 -17.14
C THR A 219 3.17 21.64 -17.09
N VAL A 220 2.29 22.02 -16.17
CA VAL A 220 0.92 21.51 -16.05
C VAL A 220 -0.08 22.68 -16.07
N PRO A 221 -1.27 22.51 -16.69
CA PRO A 221 -2.33 23.50 -16.65
C PRO A 221 -2.78 23.81 -15.21
N GLU A 222 -3.39 24.97 -14.99
CA GLU A 222 -3.86 25.41 -13.66
C GLU A 222 -4.95 24.47 -13.10
N GLU A 223 -5.78 23.89 -13.95
CA GLU A 223 -6.79 22.89 -13.57
C GLU A 223 -6.22 21.60 -12.98
N ASN A 224 -4.93 21.35 -13.14
CA ASN A 224 -4.23 20.22 -12.53
C ASN A 224 -3.78 20.49 -11.08
N LEU A 225 -3.95 21.73 -10.58
CA LEU A 225 -3.81 22.00 -9.15
C LEU A 225 -4.93 21.29 -8.39
N LEU A 226 -4.55 20.34 -7.55
CA LEU A 226 -5.50 19.52 -6.81
C LEU A 226 -6.43 20.38 -5.94
N GLY A 227 -7.74 20.27 -6.19
CA GLY A 227 -8.77 21.04 -5.50
C GLY A 227 -8.83 22.53 -5.90
N GLY A 228 -8.06 22.98 -6.89
CA GLY A 228 -8.04 24.35 -7.37
C GLY A 228 -7.52 25.38 -6.36
N ARG A 229 -6.90 24.93 -5.25
CA ARG A 229 -6.41 25.81 -4.17
C ARG A 229 -4.99 25.45 -3.77
N GLU A 230 -4.12 26.46 -3.74
CA GLU A 230 -2.77 26.30 -3.18
C GLU A 230 -2.80 26.08 -1.66
N ASN A 231 -1.74 25.47 -1.14
CA ASN A 231 -1.45 25.33 0.29
C ASN A 231 -2.37 24.36 1.07
N GLU A 232 -3.20 23.59 0.39
CA GLU A 232 -4.06 22.55 0.99
C GLU A 232 -3.46 21.12 0.88
N GLY A 233 -2.34 20.98 0.16
CA GLY A 233 -1.77 19.66 -0.16
C GLY A 233 -1.32 18.85 1.05
N PHE A 234 -0.74 19.47 2.08
CA PHE A 234 -0.25 18.72 3.23
C PHE A 234 -1.36 18.08 4.08
N LYS A 235 -2.51 18.73 4.18
CA LYS A 235 -3.71 18.15 4.80
C LYS A 235 -4.19 16.92 4.03
N THR A 236 -4.19 17.02 2.70
CA THR A 236 -4.53 15.91 1.81
C THR A 236 -3.55 14.75 1.92
N VAL A 237 -2.22 15.03 2.00
CA VAL A 237 -1.18 14.02 2.28
C VAL A 237 -1.49 13.24 3.54
N LEU A 238 -1.77 13.92 4.65
CA LEU A 238 -2.01 13.26 5.93
C LEU A 238 -3.28 12.41 5.90
N GLY A 239 -4.37 12.91 5.30
CA GLY A 239 -5.61 12.15 5.11
C GLY A 239 -5.39 10.90 4.27
N THR A 240 -4.69 11.03 3.14
CA THR A 240 -4.35 9.91 2.25
C THR A 240 -3.52 8.84 2.97
N LEU A 241 -2.41 9.23 3.60
CA LEU A 241 -1.55 8.26 4.29
C LEU A 241 -2.29 7.55 5.42
N ASN A 242 -3.14 8.26 6.16
CA ASN A 242 -3.95 7.63 7.21
C ASN A 242 -4.91 6.59 6.63
N SER A 243 -5.63 6.92 5.57
CA SER A 243 -6.65 6.02 4.99
C SER A 243 -6.07 4.76 4.38
N VAL A 244 -4.84 4.79 3.84
CA VAL A 244 -4.22 3.62 3.18
C VAL A 244 -3.39 2.73 4.12
N ARG A 245 -3.08 3.16 5.36
CA ARG A 245 -2.32 2.34 6.33
C ARG A 245 -2.92 0.95 6.57
N PRO A 246 -4.23 0.78 6.71
CA PRO A 246 -4.83 -0.55 6.87
C PRO A 246 -4.57 -1.48 5.67
N ILE A 247 -4.41 -0.94 4.47
CA ILE A 247 -4.13 -1.73 3.28
C ILE A 247 -2.68 -2.23 3.28
N VAL A 248 -1.74 -1.42 3.78
CA VAL A 248 -0.36 -1.87 4.02
C VAL A 248 -0.32 -2.95 5.12
N ALA A 249 -1.12 -2.80 6.17
CA ALA A 249 -1.27 -3.82 7.21
C ALA A 249 -1.83 -5.13 6.64
N ALA A 250 -2.83 -5.07 5.76
CA ALA A 250 -3.40 -6.23 5.07
C ALA A 250 -2.38 -6.96 4.18
N ARG A 251 -1.47 -6.23 3.53
CA ARG A 251 -0.36 -6.85 2.78
C ARG A 251 0.55 -7.66 3.71
N GLY A 252 0.89 -7.09 4.87
CA GLY A 252 1.69 -7.78 5.89
C GLY A 252 0.99 -9.01 6.46
N LEU A 253 -0.30 -8.87 6.77
CA LEU A 253 -1.14 -9.96 7.26
C LEU A 253 -1.22 -11.13 6.26
N GLY A 254 -1.52 -10.84 4.99
CA GLY A 254 -1.59 -11.85 3.95
C GLY A 254 -0.26 -12.57 3.75
N LEU A 255 0.85 -11.82 3.69
CA LEU A 255 2.19 -12.37 3.57
C LEU A 255 2.53 -13.31 4.74
N ALA A 256 2.26 -12.90 5.99
CA ALA A 256 2.47 -13.72 7.18
C ALA A 256 1.65 -15.01 7.11
N GLN A 257 0.37 -14.92 6.77
CA GLN A 257 -0.50 -16.08 6.62
C GLN A 257 -0.01 -17.03 5.53
N GLY A 258 0.45 -16.50 4.39
CA GLY A 258 0.99 -17.31 3.29
C GLY A 258 2.27 -18.04 3.69
N ALA A 259 3.19 -17.35 4.36
CA ALA A 259 4.44 -17.93 4.86
C ALA A 259 4.19 -19.06 5.86
N MET A 260 3.33 -18.81 6.86
CA MET A 260 2.96 -19.81 7.86
C MET A 260 2.30 -21.04 7.21
N SER A 261 1.33 -20.83 6.30
CA SER A 261 0.61 -21.92 5.66
C SER A 261 1.55 -22.82 4.82
N TYR A 262 2.50 -22.21 4.13
CA TYR A 262 3.50 -22.95 3.36
C TYR A 262 4.42 -23.77 4.28
N ALA A 263 4.94 -23.16 5.35
CA ALA A 263 5.80 -23.82 6.31
C ALA A 263 5.09 -24.99 7.01
N LEU A 264 3.81 -24.83 7.36
CA LEU A 264 3.00 -25.89 7.96
C LEU A 264 2.87 -27.11 7.01
N SER A 265 2.49 -26.85 5.74
CA SER A 265 2.39 -27.93 4.74
C SER A 265 3.73 -28.64 4.49
N PHE A 266 4.84 -27.92 4.63
CA PHE A 266 6.17 -28.53 4.56
C PHE A 266 6.45 -29.39 5.80
N ALA A 267 6.18 -28.87 7.00
CA ALA A 267 6.46 -29.54 8.27
C ALA A 267 5.68 -30.86 8.42
N GLU A 268 4.46 -30.93 7.86
CA GLU A 268 3.63 -32.13 7.84
C GLU A 268 4.23 -33.27 6.98
N LYS A 269 5.07 -32.92 6.00
CA LYS A 269 5.66 -33.88 5.04
C LYS A 269 7.12 -34.18 5.29
N ARG A 270 7.84 -33.24 5.91
CA ARG A 270 9.28 -33.39 6.16
C ARG A 270 9.51 -34.29 7.35
N GLU A 271 10.18 -35.42 7.14
CA GLU A 271 10.55 -36.38 8.18
C GLU A 271 11.93 -36.10 8.76
N ALA A 272 12.02 -36.16 10.08
CA ALA A 272 13.25 -36.17 10.86
C ALA A 272 12.94 -36.75 12.25
N PHE A 273 13.94 -37.34 12.91
CA PHE A 273 13.82 -37.93 14.25
C PHE A 273 12.67 -38.95 14.38
N GLY A 274 12.42 -39.72 13.30
CA GLY A 274 11.46 -40.81 13.28
C GLY A 274 10.02 -40.44 12.93
N GLY A 275 9.76 -39.23 12.40
CA GLY A 275 8.45 -38.81 11.94
C GLY A 275 8.41 -37.39 11.35
N PRO A 276 7.21 -36.88 10.95
CA PRO A 276 7.07 -35.52 10.51
C PRO A 276 7.55 -34.51 11.52
N ILE A 277 8.28 -33.46 11.08
CA ILE A 277 8.79 -32.43 11.99
C ILE A 277 7.67 -31.62 12.67
N ALA A 278 6.47 -31.63 12.11
CA ALA A 278 5.27 -31.07 12.73
C ALA A 278 4.93 -31.72 14.10
N ASN A 279 5.43 -32.91 14.39
CA ASN A 279 5.24 -33.58 15.65
C ASN A 279 6.25 -33.13 16.76
N LEU A 280 7.25 -32.34 16.39
CA LEU A 280 8.23 -31.82 17.35
C LEU A 280 7.64 -30.61 18.08
N GLN A 281 7.64 -30.65 19.43
CA GLN A 281 7.04 -29.62 20.27
C GLN A 281 7.57 -28.21 19.97
N ALA A 282 8.87 -28.07 19.70
CA ALA A 282 9.47 -26.78 19.35
C ALA A 282 8.87 -26.20 18.06
N ILE A 283 8.60 -27.03 17.05
CA ILE A 283 7.95 -26.62 15.79
C ILE A 283 6.48 -26.26 16.03
N GLN A 284 5.78 -27.03 16.86
CA GLN A 284 4.38 -26.73 17.23
C GLN A 284 4.27 -25.39 17.94
N PHE A 285 5.18 -25.05 18.84
CA PHE A 285 5.20 -23.75 19.52
C PHE A 285 5.48 -22.60 18.56
N MET A 286 6.37 -22.77 17.58
CA MET A 286 6.58 -21.76 16.53
C MET A 286 5.27 -21.48 15.76
N PHE A 287 4.52 -22.50 15.36
CA PHE A 287 3.22 -22.31 14.68
C PHE A 287 2.18 -21.68 15.60
N ALA A 288 2.12 -22.06 16.86
CA ALA A 288 1.22 -21.44 17.83
C ALA A 288 1.49 -19.93 17.97
N ASP A 289 2.75 -19.52 18.08
CA ASP A 289 3.17 -18.12 18.16
C ASP A 289 2.84 -17.36 16.86
N MET A 290 3.05 -17.98 15.69
CA MET A 290 2.66 -17.39 14.40
C MET A 290 1.16 -17.13 14.35
N VAL A 291 0.32 -18.11 14.75
CA VAL A 291 -1.16 -17.98 14.75
C VAL A 291 -1.58 -16.84 15.67
N ILE A 292 -1.07 -16.78 16.90
CA ILE A 292 -1.39 -15.72 17.88
C ILE A 292 -1.13 -14.33 17.28
N GLN A 293 0.03 -14.14 16.64
CA GLN A 293 0.40 -12.86 16.05
C GLN A 293 -0.44 -12.52 14.80
N ILE A 294 -0.70 -13.50 13.93
CA ILE A 294 -1.52 -13.32 12.73
C ILE A 294 -2.95 -12.94 13.09
N GLU A 295 -3.57 -13.60 14.08
CA GLU A 295 -4.95 -13.30 14.48
C GLU A 295 -5.04 -11.92 15.15
N ALA A 296 -4.08 -11.56 15.99
CA ALA A 296 -4.02 -10.21 16.54
C ALA A 296 -3.85 -9.15 15.44
N ALA A 297 -2.96 -9.38 14.45
CA ALA A 297 -2.75 -8.50 13.31
C ALA A 297 -4.02 -8.37 12.46
N ARG A 298 -4.77 -9.47 12.26
CA ARG A 298 -6.03 -9.49 11.49
C ARG A 298 -7.08 -8.60 12.13
N LEU A 299 -7.32 -8.77 13.43
CA LEU A 299 -8.31 -7.97 14.15
C LEU A 299 -7.97 -6.48 14.11
N LEU A 300 -6.70 -6.11 14.35
CA LEU A 300 -6.24 -4.72 14.27
C LEU A 300 -6.38 -4.14 12.85
N THR A 301 -6.04 -4.93 11.82
CA THR A 301 -6.12 -4.51 10.42
C THR A 301 -7.57 -4.27 10.00
N TYR A 302 -8.47 -5.18 10.33
CA TYR A 302 -9.88 -5.06 9.97
C TYR A 302 -10.56 -3.92 10.71
N GLN A 303 -10.26 -3.75 12.01
CA GLN A 303 -10.73 -2.61 12.80
C GLN A 303 -10.25 -1.29 12.18
N ALA A 304 -8.98 -1.21 11.79
CA ALA A 304 -8.43 0.00 11.18
C ALA A 304 -9.07 0.31 9.81
N ALA A 305 -9.30 -0.70 8.97
CA ALA A 305 -9.97 -0.55 7.69
C ALA A 305 -11.43 -0.12 7.86
N TRP A 306 -12.14 -0.72 8.81
CA TRP A 306 -13.50 -0.34 9.18
C TRP A 306 -13.58 1.10 9.70
N LEU A 307 -12.61 1.55 10.51
CA LEU A 307 -12.55 2.95 10.97
C LEU A 307 -12.43 3.92 9.79
N VAL A 308 -11.62 3.58 8.77
CA VAL A 308 -11.53 4.39 7.55
C VAL A 308 -12.87 4.43 6.83
N ASP A 309 -13.57 3.31 6.71
CA ASP A 309 -14.90 3.24 6.10
C ASP A 309 -15.95 4.08 6.85
N GLN A 310 -15.78 4.29 8.16
CA GLN A 310 -16.61 5.18 8.98
C GLN A 310 -16.15 6.66 8.91
N GLY A 311 -15.20 7.02 8.05
CA GLY A 311 -14.62 8.36 7.98
C GLY A 311 -13.68 8.70 9.15
N CYS A 312 -13.34 7.73 9.99
CA CYS A 312 -12.51 7.88 11.19
C CYS A 312 -11.02 7.72 10.87
N PHE A 313 -10.46 8.58 10.02
CA PHE A 313 -9.03 8.57 9.66
C PHE A 313 -8.33 9.92 9.91
N GLN A 314 -8.99 10.86 10.56
CA GLN A 314 -8.47 12.16 10.94
C GLN A 314 -7.41 12.03 12.06
N LYS A 315 -6.77 13.15 12.45
CA LYS A 315 -5.69 13.19 13.44
C LYS A 315 -6.02 12.41 14.72
N GLN A 316 -7.24 12.53 15.24
CA GLN A 316 -7.67 11.87 16.47
C GLN A 316 -7.71 10.34 16.40
N HIS A 317 -7.84 9.75 15.20
CA HIS A 317 -7.88 8.29 15.00
C HIS A 317 -6.57 7.73 14.41
N SER A 318 -5.62 8.61 14.02
CA SER A 318 -4.40 8.23 13.31
C SER A 318 -3.52 7.22 14.06
N HIS A 319 -3.59 7.22 15.39
CA HIS A 319 -2.86 6.29 16.24
C HIS A 319 -3.38 4.84 16.07
N MET A 320 -4.70 4.63 16.00
CA MET A 320 -5.29 3.29 15.78
C MET A 320 -4.82 2.69 14.45
N LEU A 321 -4.84 3.51 13.39
CA LEU A 321 -4.36 3.12 12.06
C LEU A 321 -2.86 2.81 12.06
N SER A 322 -2.10 3.57 12.87
CA SER A 322 -0.65 3.36 13.06
C SER A 322 -0.35 2.10 13.87
N VAL A 323 -1.15 1.77 14.90
CA VAL A 323 -1.03 0.51 15.67
C VAL A 323 -1.21 -0.67 14.74
N ALA A 324 -2.28 -0.70 13.94
CA ALA A 324 -2.55 -1.78 13.00
C ALA A 324 -1.40 -1.98 12.01
N LYS A 325 -0.92 -0.88 11.38
CA LYS A 325 0.16 -0.97 10.39
C LYS A 325 1.48 -1.42 11.02
N ALA A 326 1.88 -0.85 12.13
CA ALA A 326 3.13 -1.21 12.80
C ALA A 326 3.10 -2.69 13.23
N PHE A 327 2.03 -3.12 13.89
CA PHE A 327 1.91 -4.49 14.38
C PHE A 327 1.89 -5.51 13.23
N ALA A 328 1.02 -5.33 12.23
CA ALA A 328 0.90 -6.29 11.13
C ALA A 328 2.19 -6.40 10.30
N THR A 329 2.90 -5.28 10.05
CA THR A 329 4.14 -5.33 9.25
C THR A 329 5.33 -5.89 10.02
N GLU A 330 5.42 -5.69 11.32
CA GLU A 330 6.42 -6.34 12.18
C GLU A 330 6.12 -7.83 12.34
N THR A 331 4.85 -8.21 12.49
CA THR A 331 4.39 -9.60 12.45
C THR A 331 4.79 -10.28 11.13
N ALA A 332 4.63 -9.61 9.99
CA ALA A 332 5.02 -10.17 8.69
C ALA A 332 6.51 -10.55 8.63
N VAL A 333 7.39 -9.68 9.14
CA VAL A 333 8.84 -9.96 9.19
C VAL A 333 9.14 -11.11 10.13
N LYS A 334 8.55 -11.11 11.33
CA LYS A 334 8.79 -12.19 12.31
C LYS A 334 8.29 -13.53 11.78
N VAL A 335 7.05 -13.61 11.33
CA VAL A 335 6.44 -14.86 10.85
C VAL A 335 7.16 -15.40 9.61
N SER A 336 7.54 -14.54 8.65
CA SER A 336 8.28 -14.98 7.47
C SER A 336 9.68 -15.52 7.84
N SER A 337 10.34 -14.93 8.84
CA SER A 337 11.62 -15.43 9.36
C SER A 337 11.46 -16.78 10.06
N ASP A 338 10.44 -16.92 10.93
CA ASP A 338 10.18 -18.16 11.66
C ASP A 338 9.76 -19.29 10.70
N ALA A 339 8.90 -18.97 9.71
CA ALA A 339 8.49 -19.91 8.66
C ALA A 339 9.69 -20.42 7.84
N LEU A 340 10.61 -19.52 7.46
CA LEU A 340 11.86 -19.88 6.79
C LEU A 340 12.70 -20.80 7.66
N GLN A 341 12.81 -20.52 8.97
CA GLN A 341 13.53 -21.35 9.93
C GLN A 341 12.96 -22.77 10.04
N VAL A 342 11.64 -22.94 9.96
CA VAL A 342 10.98 -24.27 9.96
C VAL A 342 11.46 -25.14 8.80
N LEU A 343 11.71 -24.55 7.61
CA LEU A 343 12.23 -25.29 6.46
C LEU A 343 13.74 -25.60 6.56
N GLY A 344 14.45 -24.97 7.49
CA GLY A 344 15.91 -25.12 7.61
C GLY A 344 16.63 -24.67 6.34
N ALA A 345 17.62 -25.44 5.88
CA ALA A 345 18.40 -25.08 4.68
C ALA A 345 17.53 -24.91 3.41
N GLN A 346 16.44 -25.65 3.28
CA GLN A 346 15.53 -25.52 2.14
C GLN A 346 14.80 -24.17 2.11
N GLY A 347 14.49 -23.60 3.28
CA GLY A 347 13.87 -22.26 3.35
C GLY A 347 14.76 -21.14 2.81
N TYR A 348 16.08 -21.36 2.78
CA TYR A 348 17.06 -20.40 2.28
C TYR A 348 17.25 -20.47 0.75
N MET A 349 16.71 -21.53 0.11
CA MET A 349 16.83 -21.74 -1.34
C MET A 349 15.65 -21.10 -2.09
N ARG A 350 15.91 -20.63 -3.33
CA ARG A 350 14.91 -19.98 -4.19
C ARG A 350 13.83 -20.93 -4.73
N ASP A 351 14.01 -22.24 -4.56
CA ASP A 351 13.01 -23.27 -4.94
C ASP A 351 11.74 -23.19 -4.05
N HIS A 352 11.84 -22.49 -2.92
CA HIS A 352 10.76 -22.27 -1.97
C HIS A 352 10.40 -20.77 -1.89
N PRO A 353 9.13 -20.42 -1.68
CA PRO A 353 8.68 -19.02 -1.71
C PRO A 353 9.10 -18.21 -0.47
N LEU A 354 9.60 -18.84 0.60
CA LEU A 354 9.78 -18.17 1.90
C LEU A 354 10.90 -17.14 1.91
N GLU A 355 11.96 -17.34 1.11
CA GLU A 355 13.01 -16.34 0.97
C GLU A 355 12.45 -15.06 0.33
N ARG A 356 11.53 -15.18 -0.65
CA ARG A 356 10.82 -14.05 -1.27
C ARG A 356 9.88 -13.38 -0.26
N HIS A 357 9.09 -14.15 0.49
CA HIS A 357 8.24 -13.61 1.55
C HIS A 357 9.04 -12.80 2.57
N TYR A 358 10.20 -13.29 2.99
CA TYR A 358 11.07 -12.58 3.93
C TYR A 358 11.62 -11.28 3.35
N ARG A 359 12.08 -11.27 2.06
CA ARG A 359 12.53 -10.07 1.37
C ARG A 359 11.42 -9.05 1.22
N ASP A 360 10.23 -9.49 0.83
CA ASP A 360 9.06 -8.65 0.64
C ASP A 360 8.55 -8.04 1.96
N ALA A 361 8.52 -8.83 3.03
CA ALA A 361 8.09 -8.40 4.34
C ALA A 361 8.89 -7.19 4.85
N ARG A 362 10.19 -7.13 4.55
CA ARG A 362 11.06 -6.07 5.05
C ARG A 362 10.67 -4.69 4.52
N GLN A 363 10.14 -4.59 3.30
CA GLN A 363 9.66 -3.33 2.74
C GLN A 363 8.52 -2.74 3.58
N LEU A 364 7.61 -3.58 4.08
CA LEU A 364 6.37 -3.15 4.74
C LEU A 364 6.62 -2.33 6.02
N MET A 365 7.74 -2.55 6.70
CA MET A 365 8.14 -1.76 7.88
C MET A 365 8.67 -0.36 7.52
N ILE A 366 8.88 -0.07 6.24
CA ILE A 366 9.51 1.16 5.74
C ILE A 366 8.48 2.07 5.06
N VAL A 367 7.67 1.51 4.15
CA VAL A 367 6.74 2.27 3.30
C VAL A 367 5.55 2.83 4.10
N GLU A 368 4.93 3.91 3.59
CA GLU A 368 3.79 4.65 4.16
C GLU A 368 3.97 5.00 5.65
N GLY A 369 5.20 5.34 5.99
CA GLY A 369 5.67 5.61 7.34
C GLY A 369 6.41 4.42 7.95
N THR A 370 7.64 4.68 8.39
CA THR A 370 8.44 3.64 9.07
C THR A 370 7.81 3.22 10.39
N SER A 371 8.18 2.03 10.88
CA SER A 371 7.77 1.57 12.23
C SER A 371 8.06 2.61 13.33
N GLN A 372 9.14 3.40 13.17
CA GLN A 372 9.50 4.48 14.10
C GLN A 372 8.54 5.66 14.00
N ILE A 373 8.14 6.05 12.78
CA ILE A 373 7.14 7.13 12.57
C ILE A 373 5.79 6.74 13.18
N HIS A 374 5.38 5.48 13.04
CA HIS A 374 4.15 5.00 13.69
C HIS A 374 4.24 5.11 15.22
N ARG A 375 5.40 4.76 15.81
CA ARG A 375 5.63 4.94 17.26
C ARG A 375 5.57 6.41 17.69
N VAL A 376 6.09 7.33 16.86
CA VAL A 376 5.95 8.79 17.12
C VAL A 376 4.48 9.21 17.08
N ILE A 377 3.68 8.71 16.12
CA ILE A 377 2.24 9.04 16.03
C ILE A 377 1.49 8.51 17.25
N ILE A 378 1.74 7.25 17.63
CA ILE A 378 1.10 6.59 18.76
C ILE A 378 1.48 7.30 20.08
N SER A 379 2.77 7.57 20.31
CA SER A 379 3.23 8.21 21.54
C SER A 379 2.71 9.65 21.68
N ARG A 380 2.67 10.42 20.59
CA ARG A 380 2.08 11.77 20.61
C ARG A 380 0.60 11.73 20.96
N ALA A 381 -0.13 10.80 20.41
CA ALA A 381 -1.55 10.63 20.71
C ALA A 381 -1.77 10.32 22.21
N LEU A 382 -0.90 9.53 22.84
CA LEU A 382 -0.93 9.27 24.29
C LEU A 382 -0.61 10.52 25.13
N LEU A 383 0.36 11.34 24.69
CA LEU A 383 0.84 12.49 25.43
C LEU A 383 -0.06 13.74 25.29
N ASP A 384 -0.72 13.90 24.14
CA ASP A 384 -1.61 15.04 23.85
C ASP A 384 -2.91 15.02 24.69
N ARG A 385 -3.10 14.04 25.59
CA ARG A 385 -4.29 13.80 26.43
C ARG A 385 -5.63 13.75 25.66
N ASP A 386 -5.59 13.83 24.34
CA ASP A 386 -6.74 13.67 23.44
C ASP A 386 -7.20 12.21 23.34
N LEU A 387 -6.41 11.29 23.90
CA LEU A 387 -6.72 9.88 24.00
C LEU A 387 -7.03 9.54 25.45
N VAL A 388 -8.29 9.58 25.77
CA VAL A 388 -8.81 8.80 26.89
C VAL A 388 -8.96 7.37 26.38
N TYR A 389 -8.07 6.46 26.80
CA TYR A 389 -8.39 5.04 26.75
C TYR A 389 -9.64 4.89 27.62
N PRO A 390 -10.75 4.34 27.07
CA PRO A 390 -11.97 4.14 27.85
C PRO A 390 -11.74 3.20 29.01
#